data_192670d12f61bde50eb45fa99f0a9190
#
_entry.id   192670d12f61bde50eb45fa99f0a9190
#
_cell.length_a   1.000
_cell.length_b   1.000
_cell.length_c   1.000
_cell.angle_alpha   90.00
_cell.angle_beta   90.00
_cell.angle_gamma   90.00
#
_symmetry.space_group_name_H-M   'P 1'
#
loop_
_entity.id
_entity.type
_entity.pdbx_description
1 polymer ?
#
loop_
_entity_poly.entity_id
_entity_poly.type
_entity_poly.pdbx_seq_one_letter_code
_entity_poly.pdbx_strand_id
1 'polypeptide(L)'
;MAHGLLAADTHHFSEVPAFDQSEENRHNSVKRMDIRKAVITAAGKSQRQLPLQSLVDRDGQTKSALAIIIEEVISAGIESIAVVISPGDSAAFRAAAGPHAQRLTFIEQTQPLGYAHAVHCAAEFTGGDAFLLLVGDHLYLSHTGQGCAAQLVALARAEKCAISAVQSTHESQLAYYGAVGGKLVDAIRRLYQVDTVLEKPTPTEAEQKIDVPGLRAGYYLCFFGMHVLTPAVHRVLAAMFKENAGRETSVHLRAALAQLAESERYVAAELDGRRYDFGVKYGLLTAQLALALAGKDRDEVLRGMVELLATARGK
;
A
#
# COMPACT_ATOMS: atom_id res chain seq x y z
N MET A 1 55.45 -61.17 50.23
CA MET A 1 54.25 -62.02 50.13
C MET A 1 53.14 -61.29 50.93
N ALA A 2 52.12 -60.94 50.28
CA ALA A 2 50.77 -60.67 50.68
C ALA A 2 50.14 -59.55 49.86
N HIS A 3 49.18 -59.99 49.11
CA HIS A 3 48.29 -59.15 48.29
C HIS A 3 47.29 -58.37 49.17
N GLY A 4 47.11 -57.08 48.84
CA GLY A 4 46.02 -56.26 49.40
C GLY A 4 45.17 -55.80 48.22
N LEU A 5 43.93 -56.33 48.16
CA LEU A 5 42.89 -55.83 47.24
C LEU A 5 42.36 -54.45 47.69
N LEU A 6 42.32 -53.50 46.79
CA LEU A 6 41.60 -52.24 46.92
C LEU A 6 40.23 -52.36 46.24
N ALA A 7 39.18 -52.13 47.03
CA ALA A 7 37.80 -52.02 46.57
C ALA A 7 37.57 -50.75 45.79
N ALA A 8 36.86 -50.84 44.65
CA ALA A 8 36.44 -49.71 43.85
C ALA A 8 35.09 -49.18 44.33
N ASP A 9 35.07 -47.93 44.72
CA ASP A 9 33.84 -47.16 45.00
C ASP A 9 33.12 -46.86 43.69
N THR A 10 31.88 -47.32 43.60
CA THR A 10 30.94 -46.96 42.51
C THR A 10 30.25 -45.66 42.84
N HIS A 11 30.65 -44.60 42.14
CA HIS A 11 29.90 -43.33 42.14
C HIS A 11 28.58 -43.47 41.37
N HIS A 12 27.50 -43.22 42.10
CA HIS A 12 26.14 -43.04 41.60
C HIS A 12 26.10 -41.75 40.74
N PHE A 13 25.95 -41.88 39.42
CA PHE A 13 25.56 -40.76 38.58
C PHE A 13 24.05 -40.55 38.71
N SER A 14 23.66 -39.43 39.31
CA SER A 14 22.28 -38.95 39.30
C SER A 14 21.94 -38.51 37.89
N GLU A 15 20.89 -39.10 37.31
CA GLU A 15 20.30 -38.67 36.02
C GLU A 15 19.81 -37.23 36.12
N VAL A 16 20.34 -36.38 35.26
CA VAL A 16 19.83 -35.03 34.99
C VAL A 16 18.53 -35.17 34.19
N PRO A 17 17.41 -34.63 34.59
CA PRO A 17 16.17 -34.74 33.80
C PRO A 17 16.36 -34.07 32.44
N ALA A 18 15.98 -34.78 31.37
CA ALA A 18 15.99 -34.30 30.00
C ALA A 18 15.10 -33.03 29.93
N PHE A 19 15.73 -31.93 29.52
CA PHE A 19 15.06 -30.66 29.29
C PHE A 19 14.07 -30.84 28.12
N ASP A 20 12.78 -30.69 28.41
CA ASP A 20 11.71 -30.83 27.42
C ASP A 20 11.73 -29.65 26.43
N GLN A 21 12.34 -29.88 25.28
CA GLN A 21 12.38 -28.91 24.13
C GLN A 21 11.00 -28.60 23.56
N SER A 22 9.94 -29.25 24.02
CA SER A 22 8.58 -29.05 23.54
C SER A 22 7.90 -27.79 24.12
N GLU A 23 8.37 -27.25 25.22
CA GLU A 23 7.81 -26.04 25.84
C GLU A 23 8.42 -24.74 25.26
N GLU A 24 9.69 -24.73 24.84
CA GLU A 24 10.31 -23.56 24.21
C GLU A 24 9.74 -23.27 22.81
N ASN A 25 9.24 -24.27 22.12
CA ASN A 25 8.62 -24.10 20.79
C ASN A 25 7.18 -23.53 20.83
N ARG A 26 6.54 -23.50 21.99
CA ARG A 26 5.18 -22.93 22.13
C ARG A 26 5.13 -21.44 22.40
N HIS A 27 6.23 -20.83 22.85
CA HIS A 27 6.27 -19.40 23.21
C HIS A 27 6.86 -18.49 22.14
N ASN A 28 7.40 -19.03 21.04
CA ASN A 28 8.05 -18.24 20.00
C ASN A 28 7.39 -18.37 18.61
N SER A 29 6.07 -18.63 18.55
CA SER A 29 5.31 -18.34 17.33
C SER A 29 5.16 -16.82 17.24
N VAL A 30 6.20 -16.15 16.80
CA VAL A 30 6.14 -14.76 16.38
C VAL A 30 5.01 -14.64 15.37
N LYS A 31 3.86 -14.12 15.80
CA LYS A 31 2.63 -14.03 15.01
C LYS A 31 2.97 -13.35 13.68
N ARG A 32 3.05 -14.15 12.63
CA ARG A 32 3.36 -13.67 11.27
C ARG A 32 2.26 -12.70 10.87
N MET A 33 2.61 -11.50 10.44
CA MET A 33 1.62 -10.57 9.92
C MET A 33 1.04 -11.16 8.63
N ASP A 34 -0.20 -11.67 8.72
CA ASP A 34 -0.88 -12.28 7.58
C ASP A 34 -1.69 -11.19 6.85
N ILE A 35 -1.39 -11.00 5.58
CA ILE A 35 -2.03 -9.97 4.74
C ILE A 35 -2.64 -10.70 3.55
N ARG A 36 -3.93 -11.04 3.66
CA ARG A 36 -4.70 -11.76 2.63
C ARG A 36 -5.85 -10.96 2.05
N LYS A 37 -6.14 -9.80 2.64
CA LYS A 37 -7.25 -8.94 2.25
C LYS A 37 -6.75 -7.66 1.62
N ALA A 38 -7.47 -7.16 0.61
CA ALA A 38 -7.26 -5.83 0.07
C ALA A 38 -8.55 -5.04 -0.01
N VAL A 39 -8.42 -3.74 0.09
CA VAL A 39 -9.50 -2.77 -0.09
C VAL A 39 -9.09 -1.79 -1.20
N ILE A 40 -9.91 -1.68 -2.24
CA ILE A 40 -9.76 -0.69 -3.31
C ILE A 40 -10.85 0.35 -3.14
N THR A 41 -10.49 1.62 -2.97
CA THR A 41 -11.49 2.69 -2.82
C THR A 41 -11.78 3.35 -4.16
N ALA A 42 -13.05 3.38 -4.56
CA ALA A 42 -13.50 3.87 -5.86
C ALA A 42 -14.83 4.68 -5.80
N ALA A 43 -15.23 5.13 -4.59
CA ALA A 43 -16.49 5.84 -4.38
C ALA A 43 -16.41 7.38 -4.56
N GLY A 44 -15.25 7.93 -4.94
CA GLY A 44 -15.06 9.38 -5.08
C GLY A 44 -15.93 10.00 -6.16
N LYS A 45 -16.72 11.03 -5.83
CA LYS A 45 -17.70 11.65 -6.75
C LYS A 45 -17.14 12.03 -8.13
N SER A 46 -15.94 12.61 -8.17
CA SER A 46 -15.28 13.07 -9.41
C SER A 46 -14.42 12.00 -10.07
N GLN A 47 -14.09 10.91 -9.36
CA GLN A 47 -13.09 9.94 -9.78
C GLN A 47 -13.66 8.52 -9.98
N ARG A 48 -14.91 8.25 -9.56
CA ARG A 48 -15.53 6.91 -9.63
C ARG A 48 -15.61 6.28 -11.02
N GLN A 49 -15.51 7.10 -12.09
CA GLN A 49 -15.50 6.61 -13.45
C GLN A 49 -14.08 6.26 -13.96
N LEU A 50 -13.04 6.66 -13.25
CA LEU A 50 -11.66 6.45 -13.67
C LEU A 50 -11.25 4.97 -13.66
N PRO A 51 -11.63 4.16 -12.66
CA PRO A 51 -11.35 2.73 -12.66
C PRO A 51 -12.01 1.97 -13.81
N LEU A 52 -13.08 2.53 -14.39
CA LEU A 52 -13.83 1.91 -15.49
C LEU A 52 -13.24 2.23 -16.87
N GLN A 53 -12.25 3.12 -16.97
CA GLN A 53 -11.61 3.48 -18.24
C GLN A 53 -10.84 2.30 -18.81
N SER A 54 -10.92 2.13 -20.14
CA SER A 54 -10.18 1.10 -20.86
C SER A 54 -8.75 1.57 -21.16
N LEU A 55 -7.80 0.69 -20.93
CA LEU A 55 -6.39 0.86 -21.20
C LEU A 55 -5.85 -0.37 -21.92
N VAL A 56 -4.77 -0.22 -22.66
CA VAL A 56 -3.97 -1.32 -23.18
C VAL A 56 -2.87 -1.62 -22.16
N ASP A 57 -2.86 -2.83 -21.61
CA ASP A 57 -1.86 -3.25 -20.64
C ASP A 57 -0.49 -3.54 -21.26
N ARG A 58 0.47 -3.98 -20.44
CA ARG A 58 1.82 -4.30 -20.90
C ARG A 58 1.88 -5.48 -21.89
N ASP A 59 0.88 -6.34 -21.86
CA ASP A 59 0.77 -7.50 -22.76
C ASP A 59 -0.03 -7.18 -24.02
N GLY A 60 -0.37 -5.88 -24.25
CA GLY A 60 -1.15 -5.40 -25.39
C GLY A 60 -2.62 -5.82 -25.34
N GLN A 61 -3.15 -6.14 -24.15
CA GLN A 61 -4.55 -6.48 -23.98
C GLN A 61 -5.35 -5.30 -23.47
N THR A 62 -6.53 -5.09 -24.07
CA THR A 62 -7.45 -4.05 -23.59
C THR A 62 -8.15 -4.52 -22.34
N LYS A 63 -7.97 -3.79 -21.24
CA LYS A 63 -8.56 -4.05 -19.93
C LYS A 63 -9.06 -2.74 -19.31
N SER A 64 -9.98 -2.85 -18.34
CA SER A 64 -10.28 -1.69 -17.50
C SER A 64 -9.10 -1.38 -16.56
N ALA A 65 -8.97 -0.13 -16.14
CA ALA A 65 -8.00 0.25 -15.12
C ALA A 65 -8.23 -0.56 -13.83
N LEU A 66 -9.49 -0.81 -13.46
CA LEU A 66 -9.85 -1.67 -12.31
C LEU A 66 -9.29 -3.08 -12.46
N ALA A 67 -9.41 -3.72 -13.62
CA ALA A 67 -8.89 -5.06 -13.84
C ALA A 67 -7.37 -5.10 -13.67
N ILE A 68 -6.65 -4.10 -14.17
CA ILE A 68 -5.18 -3.99 -14.01
C ILE A 68 -4.82 -3.81 -12.52
N ILE A 69 -5.56 -3.00 -11.77
CA ILE A 69 -5.34 -2.81 -10.32
C ILE A 69 -5.63 -4.13 -9.56
N ILE A 70 -6.68 -4.85 -9.93
CA ILE A 70 -7.01 -6.14 -9.32
C ILE A 70 -5.88 -7.17 -9.58
N GLU A 71 -5.35 -7.23 -10.79
CA GLU A 71 -4.23 -8.12 -11.14
C GLU A 71 -2.97 -7.78 -10.33
N GLU A 72 -2.68 -6.51 -10.10
CA GLU A 72 -1.61 -6.05 -9.22
C GLU A 72 -1.80 -6.57 -7.78
N VAL A 73 -3.03 -6.48 -7.25
CA VAL A 73 -3.39 -6.98 -5.92
C VAL A 73 -3.28 -8.51 -5.83
N ILE A 74 -3.77 -9.23 -6.84
CA ILE A 74 -3.68 -10.70 -6.90
C ILE A 74 -2.22 -11.16 -6.94
N SER A 75 -1.37 -10.46 -7.67
CA SER A 75 0.07 -10.78 -7.77
C SER A 75 0.80 -10.69 -6.43
N ALA A 76 0.26 -9.92 -5.48
CA ALA A 76 0.77 -9.81 -4.11
C ALA A 76 0.36 -10.97 -3.18
N GLY A 77 -0.38 -11.96 -3.69
CA GLY A 77 -0.88 -13.09 -2.91
C GLY A 77 -2.10 -12.75 -2.05
N ILE A 78 -2.88 -11.76 -2.45
CA ILE A 78 -4.13 -11.39 -1.80
C ILE A 78 -5.24 -12.33 -2.28
N GLU A 79 -6.04 -12.83 -1.34
CA GLU A 79 -7.08 -13.82 -1.58
C GLU A 79 -8.49 -13.19 -1.70
N SER A 80 -8.77 -12.16 -0.90
CA SER A 80 -10.07 -11.49 -0.82
C SER A 80 -9.93 -10.00 -1.08
N ILE A 81 -10.76 -9.46 -1.98
CA ILE A 81 -10.68 -8.07 -2.41
C ILE A 81 -12.05 -7.41 -2.21
N ALA A 82 -12.10 -6.31 -1.46
CA ALA A 82 -13.26 -5.43 -1.42
C ALA A 82 -13.03 -4.22 -2.31
N VAL A 83 -14.08 -3.81 -3.02
CA VAL A 83 -14.10 -2.54 -3.76
C VAL A 83 -15.17 -1.66 -3.15
N VAL A 84 -14.75 -0.51 -2.59
CA VAL A 84 -15.68 0.46 -2.02
C VAL A 84 -16.15 1.39 -3.12
N ILE A 85 -17.46 1.38 -3.39
CA ILE A 85 -18.09 2.05 -4.53
C ILE A 85 -19.21 2.99 -4.06
N SER A 86 -19.68 3.84 -4.95
CA SER A 86 -20.91 4.60 -4.72
C SER A 86 -22.14 3.69 -4.89
N PRO A 87 -23.26 3.97 -4.19
CA PRO A 87 -24.50 3.23 -4.38
C PRO A 87 -24.94 3.19 -5.84
N GLY A 88 -25.33 1.98 -6.29
CA GLY A 88 -25.79 1.75 -7.66
C GLY A 88 -24.70 1.47 -8.70
N ASP A 89 -23.40 1.63 -8.37
CA ASP A 89 -22.29 1.40 -9.33
C ASP A 89 -21.87 -0.08 -9.45
N SER A 90 -22.43 -0.99 -8.62
CA SER A 90 -21.96 -2.39 -8.51
C SER A 90 -21.97 -3.15 -9.85
N ALA A 91 -22.97 -2.93 -10.70
CA ALA A 91 -23.06 -3.59 -12.00
C ALA A 91 -21.93 -3.16 -12.95
N ALA A 92 -21.62 -1.85 -13.00
CA ALA A 92 -20.55 -1.30 -13.84
C ALA A 92 -19.18 -1.78 -13.37
N PHE A 93 -18.93 -1.77 -12.05
CA PHE A 93 -17.68 -2.26 -11.47
C PHE A 93 -17.51 -3.78 -11.65
N ARG A 94 -18.58 -4.55 -11.53
CA ARG A 94 -18.56 -5.99 -11.82
C ARG A 94 -18.20 -6.27 -13.29
N ALA A 95 -18.79 -5.54 -14.22
CA ALA A 95 -18.47 -5.67 -15.63
C ALA A 95 -17.00 -5.27 -15.92
N ALA A 96 -16.52 -4.17 -15.32
CA ALA A 96 -15.14 -3.69 -15.48
C ALA A 96 -14.11 -4.67 -14.89
N ALA A 97 -14.43 -5.37 -13.80
CA ALA A 97 -13.57 -6.39 -13.20
C ALA A 97 -13.39 -7.63 -14.08
N GLY A 98 -14.30 -7.84 -15.06
CA GLY A 98 -14.22 -8.97 -15.99
C GLY A 98 -14.13 -10.33 -15.30
N PRO A 99 -13.13 -11.16 -15.63
CA PRO A 99 -13.00 -12.52 -15.06
C PRO A 99 -12.75 -12.51 -13.55
N HIS A 100 -12.32 -11.39 -12.97
CA HIS A 100 -12.00 -11.27 -11.54
C HIS A 100 -13.24 -10.94 -10.70
N ALA A 101 -14.40 -10.66 -11.29
CA ALA A 101 -15.61 -10.19 -10.61
C ALA A 101 -16.08 -11.11 -9.47
N GLN A 102 -15.84 -12.43 -9.59
CA GLN A 102 -16.23 -13.41 -8.56
C GLN A 102 -15.38 -13.34 -7.28
N ARG A 103 -14.21 -12.73 -7.34
CA ARG A 103 -13.30 -12.54 -6.19
C ARG A 103 -13.59 -11.26 -5.41
N LEU A 104 -14.54 -10.46 -5.88
CA LEU A 104 -14.78 -9.12 -5.34
C LEU A 104 -16.00 -9.10 -4.42
N THR A 105 -15.84 -8.41 -3.31
CA THR A 105 -16.92 -7.93 -2.46
C THR A 105 -17.12 -6.44 -2.72
N PHE A 106 -18.32 -6.03 -3.14
CA PHE A 106 -18.64 -4.61 -3.31
C PHE A 106 -19.25 -4.06 -2.03
N ILE A 107 -18.69 -2.95 -1.56
CA ILE A 107 -19.13 -2.25 -0.34
C ILE A 107 -19.61 -0.86 -0.77
N GLU A 108 -20.85 -0.52 -0.48
CA GLU A 108 -21.39 0.77 -0.83
C GLU A 108 -21.06 1.83 0.22
N GLN A 109 -20.42 2.91 -0.21
CA GLN A 109 -20.28 4.12 0.59
C GLN A 109 -21.54 4.98 0.45
N THR A 110 -22.54 4.74 1.28
CA THR A 110 -23.84 5.41 1.19
C THR A 110 -23.79 6.90 1.49
N GLN A 111 -22.82 7.35 2.30
CA GLN A 111 -22.58 8.76 2.61
C GLN A 111 -21.21 9.19 2.06
N PRO A 112 -21.14 10.20 1.17
CA PRO A 112 -19.89 10.60 0.51
C PRO A 112 -19.02 11.48 1.42
N LEU A 113 -18.62 10.95 2.59
CA LEU A 113 -17.81 11.66 3.59
C LEU A 113 -16.30 11.61 3.33
N GLY A 114 -15.89 11.28 2.11
CA GLY A 114 -14.50 11.29 1.68
C GLY A 114 -13.76 9.96 1.82
N TYR A 115 -12.44 10.00 1.57
CA TYR A 115 -11.58 8.82 1.47
C TYR A 115 -11.47 8.04 2.78
N ALA A 116 -11.32 8.73 3.92
CA ALA A 116 -11.27 8.08 5.23
C ALA A 116 -12.55 7.29 5.52
N HIS A 117 -13.71 7.82 5.12
CA HIS A 117 -14.98 7.11 5.28
C HIS A 117 -15.08 5.89 4.38
N ALA A 118 -14.58 5.96 3.14
CA ALA A 118 -14.52 4.79 2.26
C ALA A 118 -13.68 3.66 2.90
N VAL A 119 -12.54 3.99 3.51
CA VAL A 119 -11.73 3.01 4.26
C VAL A 119 -12.51 2.47 5.46
N HIS A 120 -13.20 3.33 6.21
CA HIS A 120 -13.99 2.92 7.38
C HIS A 120 -15.15 1.97 7.01
N CYS A 121 -15.80 2.18 5.86
CA CYS A 121 -16.86 1.27 5.37
C CYS A 121 -16.35 -0.18 5.19
N ALA A 122 -15.08 -0.38 4.98
CA ALA A 122 -14.49 -1.71 4.83
C ALA A 122 -14.11 -2.40 6.15
N ALA A 123 -14.42 -1.80 7.31
CA ALA A 123 -13.99 -2.31 8.62
C ALA A 123 -14.53 -3.73 8.91
N GLU A 124 -15.77 -4.02 8.56
CA GLU A 124 -16.35 -5.35 8.73
C GLU A 124 -15.68 -6.38 7.83
N PHE A 125 -15.40 -6.04 6.57
CA PHE A 125 -14.71 -6.91 5.63
C PHE A 125 -13.28 -7.24 6.08
N THR A 126 -12.53 -6.25 6.53
CA THR A 126 -11.15 -6.46 6.99
C THR A 126 -11.13 -7.20 8.34
N GLY A 127 -12.12 -6.97 9.19
CA GLY A 127 -12.20 -7.58 10.53
C GLY A 127 -11.01 -7.18 11.38
N GLY A 128 -10.40 -8.18 12.03
CA GLY A 128 -9.18 -8.01 12.85
C GLY A 128 -7.87 -8.20 12.10
N ASP A 129 -7.87 -8.21 10.76
CA ASP A 129 -6.69 -8.53 9.95
C ASP A 129 -6.01 -7.26 9.44
N ALA A 130 -4.68 -7.35 9.23
CA ALA A 130 -3.97 -6.39 8.41
C ALA A 130 -4.38 -6.53 6.95
N PHE A 131 -4.46 -5.43 6.23
CA PHE A 131 -4.95 -5.41 4.85
C PHE A 131 -4.18 -4.45 3.96
N LEU A 132 -4.17 -4.75 2.67
CA LEU A 132 -3.63 -3.89 1.64
C LEU A 132 -4.72 -2.90 1.20
N LEU A 133 -4.43 -1.60 1.25
CA LEU A 133 -5.31 -0.52 0.82
C LEU A 133 -4.77 0.12 -0.44
N LEU A 134 -5.60 0.28 -1.47
CA LEU A 134 -5.27 0.99 -2.70
C LEU A 134 -6.34 2.01 -3.05
N VAL A 135 -5.93 3.07 -3.73
CA VAL A 135 -6.86 3.99 -4.39
C VAL A 135 -7.18 3.47 -5.80
N GLY A 136 -8.42 3.58 -6.24
CA GLY A 136 -8.89 3.04 -7.52
C GLY A 136 -8.58 3.93 -8.74
N ASP A 137 -7.97 5.09 -8.54
CA ASP A 137 -7.64 6.07 -9.57
C ASP A 137 -6.13 6.17 -9.88
N HIS A 138 -5.35 5.15 -9.43
CA HIS A 138 -3.92 5.07 -9.70
C HIS A 138 -3.54 3.74 -10.35
N LEU A 139 -2.61 3.78 -11.30
CA LEU A 139 -1.85 2.61 -11.73
C LEU A 139 -0.47 2.58 -11.09
N TYR A 140 0.04 1.36 -10.96
CA TYR A 140 1.33 1.10 -10.35
C TYR A 140 2.20 0.30 -11.33
N LEU A 141 3.34 0.84 -11.71
CA LEU A 141 4.29 0.16 -12.59
C LEU A 141 5.59 -0.09 -11.85
N SER A 142 5.86 -1.36 -11.61
CA SER A 142 7.13 -1.79 -11.06
C SER A 142 8.24 -1.73 -12.11
N HIS A 143 9.44 -1.39 -11.67
CA HIS A 143 10.67 -1.45 -12.46
C HIS A 143 11.39 -2.80 -12.32
N THR A 144 10.84 -3.70 -11.50
CA THR A 144 11.37 -5.05 -11.25
C THR A 144 10.39 -6.12 -11.74
N GLY A 145 10.77 -7.40 -11.64
CA GLY A 145 9.85 -8.52 -11.92
C GLY A 145 8.75 -8.70 -10.86
N GLN A 146 8.81 -7.98 -9.72
CA GLN A 146 7.85 -8.06 -8.64
C GLN A 146 6.95 -6.81 -8.65
N GLY A 147 5.62 -6.96 -8.63
CA GLY A 147 4.67 -5.86 -8.58
C GLY A 147 4.84 -4.98 -7.33
N CYS A 148 4.41 -3.72 -7.40
CA CYS A 148 4.51 -2.77 -6.28
C CYS A 148 3.74 -3.24 -5.05
N ALA A 149 2.55 -3.83 -5.24
CA ALA A 149 1.76 -4.40 -4.15
C ALA A 149 2.50 -5.57 -3.46
N ALA A 150 3.12 -6.44 -4.25
CA ALA A 150 3.89 -7.56 -3.73
C ALA A 150 5.15 -7.10 -2.97
N GLN A 151 5.85 -6.06 -3.46
CA GLN A 151 6.96 -5.43 -2.74
C GLN A 151 6.49 -4.89 -1.38
N LEU A 152 5.40 -4.12 -1.35
CA LEU A 152 4.89 -3.52 -0.12
C LEU A 152 4.43 -4.57 0.89
N VAL A 153 3.69 -5.59 0.45
CA VAL A 153 3.22 -6.70 1.29
C VAL A 153 4.40 -7.48 1.87
N ALA A 154 5.45 -7.73 1.08
CA ALA A 154 6.67 -8.40 1.55
C ALA A 154 7.37 -7.59 2.65
N LEU A 155 7.50 -6.26 2.46
CA LEU A 155 8.07 -5.36 3.47
C LEU A 155 7.22 -5.34 4.75
N ALA A 156 5.90 -5.23 4.64
CA ALA A 156 5.00 -5.22 5.80
C ALA A 156 5.09 -6.52 6.61
N ARG A 157 5.18 -7.67 5.93
CA ARG A 157 5.38 -8.97 6.58
C ARG A 157 6.72 -9.05 7.32
N ALA A 158 7.79 -8.48 6.73
CA ALA A 158 9.13 -8.47 7.33
C ALA A 158 9.19 -7.53 8.54
N GLU A 159 8.66 -6.31 8.40
CA GLU A 159 8.67 -5.27 9.44
C GLU A 159 7.61 -5.46 10.52
N LYS A 160 6.56 -6.24 10.24
CA LYS A 160 5.41 -6.55 11.13
C LYS A 160 4.71 -5.30 11.66
N CYS A 161 4.58 -4.29 10.82
CA CYS A 161 3.95 -3.01 11.15
C CYS A 161 3.17 -2.45 9.97
N ALA A 162 2.42 -1.38 10.20
CA ALA A 162 1.82 -0.60 9.13
C ALA A 162 2.90 0.03 8.25
N ILE A 163 2.71 -0.04 6.93
CA ILE A 163 3.63 0.55 5.95
C ILE A 163 2.83 1.28 4.87
N SER A 164 3.25 2.48 4.54
CA SER A 164 2.77 3.20 3.36
C SER A 164 3.84 3.27 2.28
N ALA A 165 3.46 2.92 1.07
CA ALA A 165 4.32 3.19 -0.08
C ALA A 165 4.40 4.70 -0.33
N VAL A 166 5.59 5.18 -0.64
CA VAL A 166 5.87 6.58 -0.95
C VAL A 166 6.71 6.69 -2.22
N GLN A 167 6.72 7.87 -2.81
CA GLN A 167 7.52 8.20 -3.97
C GLN A 167 8.14 9.58 -3.78
N SER A 168 9.44 9.70 -4.04
CA SER A 168 10.12 10.99 -4.14
C SER A 168 9.45 11.83 -5.23
N THR A 169 8.90 12.97 -4.86
CA THR A 169 8.02 13.80 -5.68
C THR A 169 8.46 15.26 -5.58
N HIS A 170 8.56 15.95 -6.72
CA HIS A 170 8.94 17.36 -6.75
C HIS A 170 7.86 18.24 -6.13
N GLU A 171 8.23 19.31 -5.47
CA GLU A 171 7.36 20.24 -4.72
C GLU A 171 6.17 20.79 -5.55
N SER A 172 6.33 20.96 -6.87
CA SER A 172 5.26 21.41 -7.75
C SER A 172 4.04 20.47 -7.79
N GLN A 173 4.19 19.24 -7.26
CA GLN A 173 3.15 18.22 -7.21
C GLN A 173 2.53 18.06 -5.83
N LEU A 174 3.01 18.77 -4.80
CA LEU A 174 2.52 18.65 -3.43
C LEU A 174 1.02 18.94 -3.28
N ALA A 175 0.47 19.81 -4.12
CA ALA A 175 -0.97 20.12 -4.13
C ALA A 175 -1.87 18.91 -4.44
N TYR A 176 -1.32 17.82 -4.97
CA TYR A 176 -2.08 16.62 -5.34
C TYR A 176 -1.96 15.50 -4.30
N TYR A 177 -0.89 15.47 -3.50
CA TYR A 177 -0.55 14.31 -2.67
C TYR A 177 -0.32 14.68 -1.20
N GLY A 178 -0.66 13.75 -0.31
CA GLY A 178 -0.15 13.79 1.06
C GLY A 178 1.34 13.47 1.09
N ALA A 179 2.06 14.09 2.00
CA ALA A 179 3.50 13.92 2.16
C ALA A 179 3.85 13.48 3.58
N VAL A 180 4.97 12.78 3.73
CA VAL A 180 5.47 12.29 5.01
C VAL A 180 6.88 12.76 5.28
N GLY A 181 7.16 13.04 6.56
CA GLY A 181 8.48 13.20 7.14
C GLY A 181 8.86 12.00 7.98
N GLY A 182 10.17 11.85 8.20
CA GLY A 182 10.65 10.79 9.05
C GLY A 182 12.13 10.46 8.85
N LYS A 183 12.63 9.57 9.71
CA LYS A 183 14.03 9.18 9.73
C LYS A 183 14.26 7.93 8.89
N LEU A 184 15.30 7.95 8.06
CA LEU A 184 15.76 6.77 7.33
C LEU A 184 16.22 5.70 8.33
N VAL A 185 15.56 4.53 8.32
CA VAL A 185 15.86 3.40 9.21
C VAL A 185 16.52 2.24 8.49
N ASP A 186 16.33 2.14 7.17
CA ASP A 186 17.02 1.18 6.33
C ASP A 186 17.29 1.79 4.95
N ALA A 187 18.55 2.07 4.67
CA ALA A 187 18.95 2.70 3.41
C ALA A 187 18.87 1.75 2.20
N ILE A 188 19.06 0.44 2.41
CA ILE A 188 19.03 -0.56 1.33
C ILE A 188 17.59 -0.76 0.86
N ARG A 189 16.66 -0.90 1.82
CA ARG A 189 15.24 -1.09 1.55
C ARG A 189 14.46 0.22 1.43
N ARG A 190 15.14 1.37 1.61
CA ARG A 190 14.56 2.72 1.57
C ARG A 190 13.34 2.86 2.49
N LEU A 191 13.53 2.46 3.77
CA LEU A 191 12.51 2.52 4.80
C LEU A 191 12.73 3.72 5.70
N TYR A 192 11.64 4.42 6.00
CA TYR A 192 11.63 5.61 6.84
C TYR A 192 10.63 5.44 7.99
N GLN A 193 11.07 5.64 9.23
CA GLN A 193 10.15 5.72 10.38
C GLN A 193 9.38 7.02 10.27
N VAL A 194 8.07 6.95 10.08
CA VAL A 194 7.21 8.13 9.91
C VAL A 194 7.02 8.83 11.25
N ASP A 195 7.20 10.13 11.29
CA ASP A 195 6.93 11.02 12.42
C ASP A 195 5.98 12.18 12.06
N THR A 196 5.88 12.51 10.78
CA THR A 196 5.05 13.61 10.29
C THR A 196 4.23 13.18 9.09
N VAL A 197 2.95 13.55 9.06
CA VAL A 197 2.04 13.33 7.92
C VAL A 197 1.29 14.62 7.61
N LEU A 198 1.46 15.13 6.40
CA LEU A 198 0.78 16.33 5.90
C LEU A 198 -0.09 16.01 4.68
N GLU A 199 -1.25 16.67 4.59
CA GLU A 199 -2.13 16.56 3.43
C GLU A 199 -1.92 17.73 2.49
N LYS A 200 -1.48 17.42 1.27
CA LYS A 200 -1.34 18.42 0.19
C LYS A 200 -0.70 19.71 0.68
N PRO A 201 0.45 19.64 1.35
CA PRO A 201 1.07 20.83 1.93
C PRO A 201 1.50 21.80 0.83
N THR A 202 1.55 23.08 1.18
CA THR A 202 2.26 24.04 0.35
C THR A 202 3.78 23.76 0.40
N PRO A 203 4.57 24.18 -0.60
CA PRO A 203 6.04 24.02 -0.55
C PRO A 203 6.64 24.60 0.74
N THR A 204 6.20 25.78 1.16
CA THR A 204 6.67 26.41 2.41
C THR A 204 6.30 25.59 3.65
N GLU A 205 5.09 25.05 3.71
CA GLU A 205 4.68 24.19 4.82
C GLU A 205 5.47 22.88 4.86
N ALA A 206 5.71 22.28 3.69
CA ALA A 206 6.52 21.08 3.58
C ALA A 206 7.97 21.33 4.03
N GLU A 207 8.59 22.42 3.57
CA GLU A 207 9.94 22.81 3.96
C GLU A 207 10.09 23.02 5.48
N GLN A 208 9.07 23.59 6.12
CA GLN A 208 9.10 23.86 7.56
C GLN A 208 8.81 22.65 8.45
N LYS A 209 8.02 21.67 7.96
CA LYS A 209 7.48 20.59 8.80
C LYS A 209 7.94 19.19 8.39
N ILE A 210 8.43 19.01 7.18
CA ILE A 210 8.90 17.72 6.67
C ILE A 210 10.41 17.73 6.61
N ASP A 211 11.03 16.88 7.43
CA ASP A 211 12.47 16.60 7.35
C ASP A 211 12.64 15.12 6.92
N VAL A 212 13.35 14.91 5.81
CA VAL A 212 13.77 13.59 5.34
C VAL A 212 15.21 13.70 4.89
N PRO A 213 16.15 13.40 5.79
CA PRO A 213 17.57 13.50 5.47
C PRO A 213 17.97 12.65 4.25
N GLY A 214 18.71 13.23 3.34
CA GLY A 214 19.22 12.56 2.14
C GLY A 214 18.33 12.70 0.88
N LEU A 215 17.14 13.30 0.97
CA LEU A 215 16.39 13.69 -0.21
C LEU A 215 17.01 14.92 -0.89
N ARG A 216 16.86 14.96 -2.22
CA ARG A 216 17.23 16.14 -3.02
C ARG A 216 16.36 17.33 -2.60
N ALA A 217 16.94 18.53 -2.51
CA ALA A 217 16.21 19.75 -2.22
C ALA A 217 15.03 19.94 -3.21
N GLY A 218 13.88 20.36 -2.69
CA GLY A 218 12.63 20.50 -3.45
C GLY A 218 11.91 19.17 -3.78
N TYR A 219 12.36 18.05 -3.18
CA TYR A 219 11.68 16.75 -3.29
C TYR A 219 11.21 16.29 -1.92
N TYR A 220 10.04 15.64 -1.90
CA TYR A 220 9.38 15.16 -0.69
C TYR A 220 8.87 13.73 -0.89
N LEU A 221 8.80 12.94 0.16
CA LEU A 221 8.17 11.63 0.13
C LEU A 221 6.64 11.80 0.13
N CYS A 222 6.02 11.60 -1.03
CA CYS A 222 4.57 11.68 -1.16
C CYS A 222 3.95 10.29 -1.22
N PHE A 223 2.76 10.14 -0.64
CA PHE A 223 2.04 8.87 -0.67
C PHE A 223 1.86 8.35 -2.09
N PHE A 224 2.08 7.05 -2.23
CA PHE A 224 1.98 6.32 -3.47
C PHE A 224 0.53 5.91 -3.81
N GLY A 225 -0.39 6.05 -2.84
CA GLY A 225 -1.77 5.58 -2.96
C GLY A 225 -1.92 4.09 -2.63
N MET A 226 -0.93 3.50 -1.95
CA MET A 226 -0.91 2.11 -1.54
C MET A 226 -0.37 2.00 -0.12
N HIS A 227 -1.08 1.26 0.75
CA HIS A 227 -0.75 1.10 2.16
C HIS A 227 -0.99 -0.34 2.60
N VAL A 228 -0.19 -0.87 3.50
CA VAL A 228 -0.57 -1.99 4.36
C VAL A 228 -0.89 -1.41 5.73
N LEU A 229 -2.12 -1.58 6.17
CA LEU A 229 -2.61 -1.03 7.43
C LEU A 229 -2.98 -2.14 8.40
N THR A 230 -2.77 -1.87 9.69
CA THR A 230 -3.21 -2.73 10.78
C THR A 230 -4.67 -2.45 11.14
N PRO A 231 -5.35 -3.34 11.88
CA PRO A 231 -6.71 -3.09 12.35
C PRO A 231 -6.85 -1.82 13.23
N ALA A 232 -5.72 -1.30 13.73
CA ALA A 232 -5.71 -0.08 14.54
C ALA A 232 -6.30 1.11 13.78
N VAL A 233 -6.10 1.19 12.46
CA VAL A 233 -6.64 2.28 11.63
C VAL A 233 -8.16 2.40 11.74
N HIS A 234 -8.88 1.27 11.79
CA HIS A 234 -10.34 1.30 11.90
C HIS A 234 -10.82 1.80 13.27
N ARG A 235 -10.06 1.47 14.36
CA ARG A 235 -10.35 2.00 15.69
C ARG A 235 -10.15 3.51 15.75
N VAL A 236 -9.06 4.00 15.16
CA VAL A 236 -8.77 5.43 15.06
C VAL A 236 -9.87 6.13 14.25
N LEU A 237 -10.21 5.61 13.06
CA LEU A 237 -11.24 6.18 12.21
C LEU A 237 -12.60 6.20 12.91
N ALA A 238 -13.00 5.12 13.60
CA ALA A 238 -14.26 5.06 14.35
C ALA A 238 -14.32 6.12 15.46
N ALA A 239 -13.24 6.32 16.21
CA ALA A 239 -13.15 7.37 17.22
C ALA A 239 -13.28 8.77 16.59
N MET A 240 -12.53 9.02 15.51
CA MET A 240 -12.59 10.31 14.80
C MET A 240 -13.98 10.61 14.22
N PHE A 241 -14.66 9.62 13.63
CA PHE A 241 -16.04 9.83 13.14
C PHE A 241 -17.03 10.08 14.28
N LYS A 242 -16.86 9.40 15.40
CA LYS A 242 -17.69 9.65 16.60
C LYS A 242 -17.50 11.06 17.17
N GLU A 243 -16.26 11.53 17.26
CA GLU A 243 -15.93 12.88 17.76
C GLU A 243 -16.40 14.00 16.83
N ASN A 244 -16.42 13.72 15.52
CA ASN A 244 -16.86 14.67 14.50
C ASN A 244 -18.35 14.54 14.14
N ALA A 245 -19.10 13.67 14.81
CA ALA A 245 -20.53 13.52 14.58
C ALA A 245 -21.26 14.85 14.82
N GLY A 246 -21.97 15.33 13.78
CA GLY A 246 -22.68 16.62 13.82
C GLY A 246 -21.82 17.87 13.59
N ARG A 247 -20.53 17.73 13.26
CA ARG A 247 -19.65 18.82 12.85
C ARG A 247 -19.46 18.85 11.34
N GLU A 248 -19.24 20.03 10.75
CA GLU A 248 -18.97 20.19 9.31
C GLU A 248 -17.54 19.80 8.92
N THR A 249 -16.70 19.42 9.89
CA THR A 249 -15.30 19.06 9.64
C THR A 249 -15.17 17.67 9.02
N SER A 250 -14.48 17.57 7.90
CA SER A 250 -14.20 16.28 7.23
C SER A 250 -13.10 15.49 7.98
N VAL A 251 -13.35 14.20 8.19
CA VAL A 251 -12.31 13.26 8.66
C VAL A 251 -11.41 12.89 7.49
N HIS A 252 -10.10 13.08 7.64
CA HIS A 252 -9.11 12.73 6.62
C HIS A 252 -8.30 11.51 7.05
N LEU A 253 -8.00 10.60 6.12
CA LEU A 253 -7.20 9.40 6.39
C LEU A 253 -5.81 9.76 6.97
N ARG A 254 -5.18 10.84 6.47
CA ARG A 254 -3.89 11.31 6.98
C ARG A 254 -3.88 11.56 8.50
N ALA A 255 -4.97 12.13 9.03
CA ALA A 255 -5.07 12.38 10.48
C ALA A 255 -5.12 11.05 11.25
N ALA A 256 -5.79 10.03 10.70
CA ALA A 256 -5.75 8.69 11.25
C ALA A 256 -4.36 8.05 11.13
N LEU A 257 -3.65 8.26 10.02
CA LEU A 257 -2.28 7.78 9.84
C LEU A 257 -1.28 8.49 10.77
N ALA A 258 -1.47 9.78 11.04
CA ALA A 258 -0.67 10.51 12.04
C ALA A 258 -0.88 9.93 13.44
N GLN A 259 -2.14 9.70 13.87
CA GLN A 259 -2.42 9.03 15.15
C GLN A 259 -1.90 7.60 15.20
N LEU A 260 -1.90 6.90 14.06
CA LEU A 260 -1.32 5.56 13.96
C LEU A 260 0.19 5.61 14.23
N ALA A 261 0.90 6.59 13.66
CA ALA A 261 2.34 6.79 13.87
C ALA A 261 2.71 7.08 15.33
N GLU A 262 1.79 7.70 16.10
CA GLU A 262 1.97 7.94 17.54
C GLU A 262 1.71 6.68 18.39
N SER A 263 0.85 5.77 17.93
CA SER A 263 0.36 4.64 18.71
C SER A 263 1.05 3.30 18.40
N GLU A 264 1.61 3.15 17.21
CA GLU A 264 2.32 1.95 16.77
C GLU A 264 3.47 2.30 15.82
N ARG A 265 4.33 1.32 15.56
CA ARG A 265 5.39 1.48 14.56
C ARG A 265 4.75 1.64 13.17
N TYR A 266 5.02 2.76 12.52
CA TYR A 266 4.53 3.08 11.19
C TYR A 266 5.68 3.52 10.29
N VAL A 267 5.83 2.87 9.13
CA VAL A 267 6.97 3.03 8.24
C VAL A 267 6.49 3.50 6.86
N ALA A 268 7.26 4.35 6.22
CA ALA A 268 7.14 4.65 4.80
C ALA A 268 8.20 3.86 4.02
N ALA A 269 7.81 3.32 2.86
CA ALA A 269 8.71 2.57 1.98
C ALA A 269 8.70 3.17 0.57
N GLU A 270 9.87 3.52 0.06
CA GLU A 270 10.02 3.92 -1.34
C GLU A 270 10.24 2.67 -2.19
N LEU A 271 9.23 2.34 -3.01
CA LEU A 271 9.21 1.12 -3.82
C LEU A 271 9.99 1.28 -5.13
N ASP A 272 10.43 0.15 -5.71
CA ASP A 272 11.00 0.11 -7.07
C ASP A 272 9.87 0.12 -8.11
N GLY A 273 9.25 1.27 -8.27
CA GLY A 273 8.14 1.47 -9.17
C GLY A 273 7.64 2.91 -9.18
N ARG A 274 6.62 3.17 -9.98
CA ARG A 274 5.96 4.48 -10.09
C ARG A 274 4.45 4.35 -10.04
N ARG A 275 3.80 5.32 -9.39
CA ARG A 275 2.37 5.53 -9.51
C ARG A 275 2.05 6.46 -10.67
N TYR A 276 0.89 6.24 -11.28
CA TYR A 276 0.30 7.09 -12.30
C TYR A 276 -1.13 7.42 -11.89
N ASP A 277 -1.37 8.67 -11.56
CA ASP A 277 -2.64 9.19 -11.06
C ASP A 277 -3.53 9.59 -12.25
N PHE A 278 -4.70 8.97 -12.40
CA PHE A 278 -5.66 9.29 -13.45
C PHE A 278 -6.44 10.58 -13.18
N GLY A 279 -6.52 11.00 -11.93
CA GLY A 279 -7.29 12.16 -11.50
C GLY A 279 -6.65 13.50 -11.88
N VAL A 280 -5.38 13.50 -12.25
CA VAL A 280 -4.67 14.70 -12.68
C VAL A 280 -4.83 14.95 -14.19
N LYS A 281 -4.66 16.19 -14.60
CA LYS A 281 -4.69 16.57 -16.03
C LYS A 281 -3.66 15.72 -16.80
N TYR A 282 -4.10 15.08 -17.89
CA TYR A 282 -3.32 14.13 -18.69
C TYR A 282 -2.88 12.85 -17.95
N GLY A 283 -3.39 12.58 -16.75
CA GLY A 283 -3.00 11.42 -15.96
C GLY A 283 -3.28 10.10 -16.68
N LEU A 284 -4.47 9.95 -17.28
CA LEU A 284 -4.82 8.75 -18.06
C LEU A 284 -3.91 8.56 -19.27
N LEU A 285 -3.59 9.64 -20.02
CA LEU A 285 -2.66 9.59 -21.14
C LEU A 285 -1.26 9.17 -20.68
N THR A 286 -0.76 9.75 -19.59
CA THR A 286 0.56 9.42 -19.04
C THR A 286 0.62 7.97 -18.57
N ALA A 287 -0.44 7.49 -17.91
CA ALA A 287 -0.56 6.10 -17.48
C ALA A 287 -0.56 5.13 -18.67
N GLN A 288 -1.33 5.44 -19.73
CA GLN A 288 -1.36 4.63 -20.96
C GLN A 288 0.02 4.57 -21.62
N LEU A 289 0.70 5.71 -21.76
CA LEU A 289 2.05 5.75 -22.31
C LEU A 289 3.05 4.95 -21.46
N ALA A 290 2.95 5.05 -20.14
CA ALA A 290 3.81 4.30 -19.24
C ALA A 290 3.60 2.78 -19.37
N LEU A 291 2.35 2.30 -19.46
CA LEU A 291 2.02 0.90 -19.73
C LEU A 291 2.62 0.43 -21.05
N ALA A 292 2.39 1.18 -22.11
CA ALA A 292 2.86 0.85 -23.45
C ALA A 292 4.40 0.81 -23.54
N LEU A 293 5.08 1.79 -22.93
CA LEU A 293 6.55 1.85 -22.90
C LEU A 293 7.19 0.79 -22.02
N ALA A 294 6.45 0.25 -21.05
CA ALA A 294 6.88 -0.88 -20.22
C ALA A 294 6.44 -2.24 -20.76
N GLY A 295 5.70 -2.27 -21.86
CA GLY A 295 5.09 -3.47 -22.43
C GLY A 295 5.80 -3.99 -23.68
N LYS A 296 5.19 -5.04 -24.26
CA LYS A 296 5.70 -5.73 -25.46
C LYS A 296 5.71 -4.85 -26.72
N ASP A 297 4.78 -3.90 -26.81
CA ASP A 297 4.58 -3.03 -28.00
C ASP A 297 5.41 -1.73 -27.92
N ARG A 298 6.39 -1.68 -27.00
CA ARG A 298 7.24 -0.51 -26.70
C ARG A 298 7.81 0.17 -27.95
N ASP A 299 8.40 -0.63 -28.84
CA ASP A 299 9.14 -0.09 -30.00
C ASP A 299 8.19 0.48 -31.05
N GLU A 300 6.99 -0.10 -31.21
CA GLU A 300 5.93 0.42 -32.07
C GLU A 300 5.43 1.77 -31.54
N VAL A 301 5.14 1.84 -30.24
CA VAL A 301 4.68 3.07 -29.58
C VAL A 301 5.74 4.18 -29.68
N LEU A 302 7.01 3.84 -29.43
CA LEU A 302 8.10 4.83 -29.57
C LEU A 302 8.20 5.37 -30.99
N ARG A 303 8.08 4.52 -32.02
CA ARG A 303 8.07 4.96 -33.43
C ARG A 303 6.93 5.93 -33.68
N GLY A 304 5.70 5.57 -33.28
CA GLY A 304 4.52 6.45 -33.44
C GLY A 304 4.68 7.77 -32.70
N MET A 305 5.27 7.78 -31.49
CA MET A 305 5.56 9.02 -30.78
C MET A 305 6.55 9.91 -31.51
N VAL A 306 7.62 9.35 -32.09
CA VAL A 306 8.61 10.11 -32.89
C VAL A 306 7.96 10.70 -34.13
N GLU A 307 7.11 9.96 -34.84
CA GLU A 307 6.36 10.42 -35.99
C GLU A 307 5.43 11.58 -35.61
N LEU A 308 4.69 11.47 -34.51
CA LEU A 308 3.83 12.55 -34.00
C LEU A 308 4.65 13.81 -33.68
N LEU A 309 5.80 13.67 -33.02
CA LEU A 309 6.68 14.82 -32.73
C LEU A 309 7.24 15.46 -33.97
N ALA A 310 7.61 14.66 -34.99
CA ALA A 310 8.13 15.15 -36.26
C ALA A 310 7.07 15.92 -37.07
N THR A 311 5.80 15.52 -36.98
CA THR A 311 4.68 16.15 -37.68
C THR A 311 4.04 17.30 -36.91
N ALA A 312 4.19 17.34 -35.57
CA ALA A 312 3.75 18.44 -34.72
C ALA A 312 4.66 19.66 -34.90
N ARG A 313 4.51 20.33 -36.05
CA ARG A 313 5.15 21.64 -36.27
C ARG A 313 4.48 22.62 -35.33
N GLY A 314 5.26 23.15 -34.38
CA GLY A 314 4.79 24.21 -33.49
C GLY A 314 4.27 25.40 -34.31
N LYS A 315 3.06 25.82 -33.98
CA LYS A 315 2.55 27.13 -34.38
C LYS A 315 3.10 28.20 -33.46
#